data_30972fa57e37eaa2e2b97492600c36cd
#
_entry.id   30972fa57e37eaa2e2b97492600c36cd
#
_cell.length_a   1.000
_cell.length_b   1.000
_cell.length_c   1.000
_cell.angle_alpha   90.00
_cell.angle_beta   90.00
_cell.angle_gamma   90.00
#
_symmetry.space_group_name_H-M   'P 1'
#
loop_
_entity.id
_entity.type
_entity.pdbx_description
1 polymer ?
#
loop_
_entity_poly.entity_id
_entity_poly.type
_entity_poly.pdbx_seq_one_letter_code
_entity_poly.pdbx_strand_id
1 'polypeptide(L)'
;MPKFKKINFLFSTLMIVLSLFTGCNKTSSKESNAYHDPTYNPFGKYEETVKIKGVMEYLAHNDSRVPSHITPDNQKFITFLKDELNIEFEYMWKVPSSQYENKLSGTLLSRKYPDILKVNASQYANFKEEGILKDLTEAYKYASPDVKKFLERDKEVIDELKDEDGKIYAIPQYEDTLRDVPVMYIRGDWLEDCNLTYPKTPQELKNVLKVFKEKKGASASLALSKSYKGSYFTIDRYMQMFGSNPFTWVNDGSGKLVASETTANTKKALAYLRDLYSEGLLAPDFASSDPSIVESNIKQGKTGVIFGPWWQYEYPLADLLPTQDWLSFPIPLEEGAKIVLPRQQIQYYYVVLKTCAYPEALMKMINLYIELDGKEGARAEDGYVWSWVPTQFYDPYDIDTQYTTINEQLKIDPKAENEAPAEWSAHAKKLWKAYPNYLKWKEDHGAVKFEANTFANIIGRVNEDGAWAAIKQTKAKDQFTYNEFYGLPTESQNLYGGQMSTHCEKFFTKVILKEANLESDWDNFVSEWNSSGGKECSEEINAWYAERK
;
A
#
# COMPACT_ATOMS: atom_id res chain seq x y z
N MET A 1 22.90 45.88 12.17
CA MET A 1 22.32 46.44 13.41
C MET A 1 21.10 47.27 13.06
N PRO A 2 19.92 47.04 13.62
CA PRO A 2 19.56 47.57 14.91
C PRO A 2 18.90 46.52 15.83
N LYS A 3 19.06 46.81 17.12
CA LYS A 3 18.57 46.02 18.27
C LYS A 3 17.07 46.17 18.45
N PHE A 4 16.34 45.09 18.65
CA PHE A 4 14.95 45.12 19.17
C PHE A 4 14.94 45.01 20.70
N LYS A 5 14.26 45.98 21.35
CA LYS A 5 14.10 46.13 22.79
C LYS A 5 13.06 45.16 23.31
N LYS A 6 13.37 44.51 24.43
CA LYS A 6 12.43 43.81 25.28
C LYS A 6 11.42 44.80 25.88
N ILE A 7 10.12 44.50 25.72
CA ILE A 7 9.05 45.21 26.43
C ILE A 7 8.56 44.27 27.56
N ASN A 8 8.89 44.68 28.79
CA ASN A 8 8.33 44.09 30.00
C ASN A 8 6.94 44.66 30.24
N PHE A 9 5.91 43.84 30.32
CA PHE A 9 4.60 44.25 30.83
C PHE A 9 4.48 43.79 32.29
N LEU A 10 4.47 44.80 33.19
CA LEU A 10 4.05 44.63 34.58
C LEU A 10 2.52 44.44 34.62
N PHE A 11 2.09 43.37 35.22
CA PHE A 11 0.70 43.27 35.68
C PHE A 11 0.64 43.45 37.18
N SER A 12 0.01 44.53 37.58
CA SER A 12 -0.29 44.90 38.96
C SER A 12 -1.39 44.04 39.53
N THR A 13 -1.11 43.55 40.71
CA THR A 13 -1.95 42.84 41.68
C THR A 13 -3.24 43.64 41.98
N LEU A 14 -4.41 42.98 41.92
CA LEU A 14 -5.62 43.40 42.65
C LEU A 14 -6.17 42.21 43.43
N MET A 15 -5.96 42.26 44.74
CA MET A 15 -6.52 41.36 45.73
C MET A 15 -7.96 41.80 46.03
N ILE A 16 -8.95 40.90 45.84
CA ILE A 16 -10.25 41.02 46.52
C ILE A 16 -10.53 39.69 47.24
N VAL A 17 -10.72 39.82 48.52
CA VAL A 17 -10.98 38.76 49.51
C VAL A 17 -12.51 38.67 49.70
N LEU A 18 -12.92 37.47 50.16
CA LEU A 18 -14.21 37.02 50.73
C LEU A 18 -15.19 36.45 49.70
N SER A 19 -15.86 35.35 49.98
CA SER A 19 -16.15 34.60 51.24
C SER A 19 -16.67 33.20 50.90
N LEU A 20 -16.42 32.33 51.84
CA LEU A 20 -16.95 30.98 52.06
C LEU A 20 -18.41 30.74 51.59
N PHE A 21 -18.58 29.76 50.70
CA PHE A 21 -19.70 28.84 50.78
C PHE A 21 -19.22 27.42 50.58
N THR A 22 -19.25 26.67 51.65
CA THR A 22 -19.13 25.23 51.69
C THR A 22 -20.30 24.58 50.98
N GLY A 23 -20.03 23.95 49.86
CA GLY A 23 -20.93 23.07 49.17
C GLY A 23 -20.13 21.92 48.61
N CYS A 24 -19.90 20.86 49.44
CA CYS A 24 -19.45 19.58 48.96
C CYS A 24 -20.45 19.03 47.93
N ASN A 25 -20.11 19.06 46.68
CA ASN A 25 -20.53 18.06 45.71
C ASN A 25 -19.25 17.53 45.05
N LYS A 26 -18.63 16.54 45.67
CA LYS A 26 -17.74 15.62 44.96
C LYS A 26 -18.60 14.86 43.95
N THR A 27 -18.76 15.41 42.75
CA THR A 27 -18.95 14.58 41.57
C THR A 27 -17.62 13.83 41.39
N SER A 28 -17.53 12.68 42.02
CA SER A 28 -16.59 11.68 41.61
C SER A 28 -16.87 11.43 40.13
N SER A 29 -16.02 11.96 39.24
CA SER A 29 -15.86 11.33 37.95
C SER A 29 -15.55 9.86 38.28
N LYS A 30 -16.54 8.99 38.09
CA LYS A 30 -16.26 7.57 37.97
C LYS A 30 -15.23 7.50 36.84
N GLU A 31 -13.96 7.30 37.15
CA GLU A 31 -13.05 6.64 36.24
C GLU A 31 -13.83 5.41 35.81
N SER A 32 -14.23 5.36 34.55
CA SER A 32 -14.82 4.18 33.97
C SER A 32 -13.81 3.06 34.26
N ASN A 33 -14.20 2.07 35.05
CA ASN A 33 -13.38 0.89 35.24
C ASN A 33 -13.02 0.41 33.85
N ALA A 34 -11.74 0.57 33.47
CA ALA A 34 -11.25 0.05 32.21
C ALA A 34 -11.62 -1.43 32.19
N TYR A 35 -12.23 -1.90 31.09
CA TYR A 35 -12.50 -3.32 30.92
C TYR A 35 -11.20 -4.08 31.14
N HIS A 36 -11.21 -5.00 32.05
CA HIS A 36 -10.07 -5.84 32.34
C HIS A 36 -10.52 -7.29 32.39
N ASP A 37 -10.12 -8.04 31.37
CA ASP A 37 -10.20 -9.49 31.35
C ASP A 37 -8.83 -10.06 31.77
N PRO A 38 -8.72 -10.64 32.95
CA PRO A 38 -7.42 -11.17 33.46
C PRO A 38 -6.90 -12.34 32.62
N THR A 39 -7.73 -12.95 31.77
CA THR A 39 -7.34 -14.05 30.87
C THR A 39 -6.84 -13.56 29.52
N TYR A 40 -7.02 -12.27 29.20
CA TYR A 40 -6.73 -11.68 27.88
C TYR A 40 -7.32 -12.50 26.73
N ASN A 41 -8.59 -12.95 26.89
CA ASN A 41 -9.24 -13.79 25.87
C ASN A 41 -9.40 -13.02 24.55
N PRO A 42 -8.73 -13.45 23.45
CA PRO A 42 -8.75 -12.75 22.17
C PRO A 42 -10.14 -12.67 21.54
N PHE A 43 -11.04 -13.60 21.87
CA PHE A 43 -12.40 -13.72 21.37
C PHE A 43 -13.46 -13.54 22.46
N GLY A 44 -13.05 -13.08 23.64
CA GLY A 44 -13.97 -12.88 24.77
C GLY A 44 -15.06 -11.86 24.42
N LYS A 45 -16.32 -12.30 24.45
CA LYS A 45 -17.49 -11.48 24.23
C LYS A 45 -17.72 -10.55 25.42
N TYR A 46 -18.01 -9.27 25.17
CA TYR A 46 -18.38 -8.34 26.22
C TYR A 46 -19.74 -8.69 26.83
N GLU A 47 -19.86 -8.61 28.14
CA GLU A 47 -21.14 -8.83 28.84
C GLU A 47 -22.17 -7.75 28.49
N GLU A 48 -21.73 -6.48 28.49
CA GLU A 48 -22.53 -5.35 28.03
C GLU A 48 -22.13 -4.94 26.61
N THR A 49 -23.07 -4.35 25.86
CA THR A 49 -22.79 -3.86 24.51
C THR A 49 -21.79 -2.70 24.57
N VAL A 50 -20.65 -2.89 23.93
CA VAL A 50 -19.62 -1.88 23.73
C VAL A 50 -19.88 -1.14 22.42
N LYS A 51 -19.88 0.20 22.47
CA LYS A 51 -19.99 1.05 21.28
C LYS A 51 -18.62 1.55 20.88
N ILE A 52 -18.27 1.32 19.61
CA ILE A 52 -17.00 1.76 19.00
C ILE A 52 -17.32 2.59 17.78
N LYS A 53 -16.73 3.77 17.66
CA LYS A 53 -16.87 4.67 16.52
C LYS A 53 -15.66 4.60 15.61
N GLY A 54 -15.93 4.50 14.31
CA GLY A 54 -14.91 4.57 13.28
C GLY A 54 -15.39 5.36 12.07
N VAL A 55 -14.61 5.27 11.00
CA VAL A 55 -14.91 5.90 9.71
C VAL A 55 -14.71 4.88 8.60
N MET A 56 -15.32 5.08 7.43
CA MET A 56 -15.19 4.17 6.31
C MET A 56 -14.86 4.91 5.01
N GLU A 57 -13.89 4.38 4.27
CA GLU A 57 -13.77 4.58 2.84
C GLU A 57 -14.38 3.38 2.10
N TYR A 58 -14.94 3.59 0.93
CA TYR A 58 -15.42 2.49 0.09
C TYR A 58 -15.04 2.70 -1.38
N LEU A 59 -14.86 1.58 -2.09
CA LEU A 59 -14.62 1.58 -3.53
C LEU A 59 -15.86 2.06 -4.27
N ALA A 60 -15.68 2.65 -5.45
CA ALA A 60 -16.81 3.08 -6.27
C ALA A 60 -17.74 1.90 -6.57
N HIS A 61 -19.04 2.17 -6.63
CA HIS A 61 -20.08 1.14 -6.83
C HIS A 61 -19.94 0.36 -8.16
N ASN A 62 -19.24 0.91 -9.12
CA ASN A 62 -18.93 0.27 -10.41
C ASN A 62 -17.59 -0.48 -10.43
N ASP A 63 -16.91 -0.62 -9.29
CA ASP A 63 -15.69 -1.41 -9.19
C ASP A 63 -16.04 -2.91 -9.29
N SER A 64 -15.46 -3.61 -10.26
CA SER A 64 -15.74 -5.04 -10.51
C SER A 64 -15.37 -5.97 -9.35
N ARG A 65 -14.56 -5.49 -8.40
CA ARG A 65 -14.21 -6.23 -7.17
C ARG A 65 -15.33 -6.21 -6.14
N VAL A 66 -16.33 -5.36 -6.30
CA VAL A 66 -17.46 -5.22 -5.38
C VAL A 66 -18.67 -5.96 -5.94
N PRO A 67 -19.15 -7.04 -5.26
CA PRO A 67 -20.40 -7.69 -5.65
C PRO A 67 -21.57 -6.70 -5.65
N SER A 68 -22.37 -6.71 -6.71
CA SER A 68 -23.44 -5.72 -6.93
C SER A 68 -24.51 -5.66 -5.84
N HIS A 69 -24.65 -6.74 -5.06
CA HIS A 69 -25.62 -6.86 -3.96
C HIS A 69 -25.07 -6.35 -2.62
N ILE A 70 -23.76 -6.01 -2.53
CA ILE A 70 -23.14 -5.51 -1.31
C ILE A 70 -22.97 -3.99 -1.42
N THR A 71 -23.40 -3.30 -0.38
CA THR A 71 -23.31 -1.84 -0.25
C THR A 71 -22.57 -1.47 1.03
N PRO A 72 -22.09 -0.22 1.19
CA PRO A 72 -21.50 0.24 2.44
C PRO A 72 -22.41 0.10 3.67
N ASP A 73 -23.72 -0.07 3.46
CA ASP A 73 -24.71 -0.13 4.54
C ASP A 73 -25.13 -1.56 4.94
N ASN A 74 -24.87 -2.57 4.09
CA ASN A 74 -25.26 -3.96 4.36
C ASN A 74 -24.08 -4.91 4.61
N GLN A 75 -22.98 -4.40 5.17
CA GLN A 75 -21.78 -5.21 5.47
C GLN A 75 -22.04 -6.20 6.62
N LYS A 76 -21.97 -7.48 6.36
CA LYS A 76 -22.11 -8.53 7.38
C LYS A 76 -21.04 -8.49 8.47
N PHE A 77 -19.85 -7.95 8.19
CA PHE A 77 -18.79 -7.88 9.21
C PHE A 77 -19.23 -7.12 10.46
N ILE A 78 -20.03 -6.06 10.30
CA ILE A 78 -20.59 -5.31 11.44
C ILE A 78 -21.54 -6.18 12.27
N THR A 79 -22.30 -7.05 11.62
CA THR A 79 -23.16 -8.04 12.31
C THR A 79 -22.31 -9.03 13.10
N PHE A 80 -21.21 -9.56 12.51
CA PHE A 80 -20.29 -10.46 13.22
C PHE A 80 -19.66 -9.78 14.45
N LEU A 81 -19.28 -8.51 14.38
CA LEU A 81 -18.78 -7.78 15.54
C LEU A 81 -19.82 -7.76 16.68
N LYS A 82 -21.09 -7.58 16.35
CA LYS A 82 -22.18 -7.58 17.33
C LYS A 82 -22.43 -8.99 17.88
N ASP A 83 -22.52 -9.97 17.00
CA ASP A 83 -22.92 -11.33 17.38
C ASP A 83 -21.82 -12.05 18.16
N GLU A 84 -20.56 -11.91 17.73
CA GLU A 84 -19.42 -12.65 18.31
C GLU A 84 -18.79 -11.91 19.49
N LEU A 85 -18.70 -10.58 19.43
CA LEU A 85 -17.97 -9.78 20.44
C LEU A 85 -18.87 -8.88 21.27
N ASN A 86 -20.15 -8.70 20.93
CA ASN A 86 -21.08 -7.72 21.48
C ASN A 86 -20.58 -6.27 21.29
N ILE A 87 -19.91 -6.01 20.16
CA ILE A 87 -19.45 -4.68 19.74
C ILE A 87 -20.47 -4.10 18.74
N GLU A 88 -21.07 -2.97 19.08
CA GLU A 88 -21.85 -2.12 18.18
C GLU A 88 -20.91 -1.11 17.54
N PHE A 89 -20.54 -1.34 16.26
CA PHE A 89 -19.63 -0.48 15.52
C PHE A 89 -20.42 0.59 14.75
N GLU A 90 -20.18 1.85 15.05
CA GLU A 90 -20.86 3.02 14.45
C GLU A 90 -19.91 3.75 13.49
N TYR A 91 -20.30 3.92 12.24
CA TYR A 91 -19.55 4.79 11.32
C TYR A 91 -19.99 6.25 11.48
N MET A 92 -19.07 7.13 11.88
CA MET A 92 -19.32 8.58 11.92
C MET A 92 -19.64 9.13 10.52
N TRP A 93 -19.01 8.55 9.50
CA TRP A 93 -19.26 8.82 8.08
C TRP A 93 -18.68 7.70 7.21
N LYS A 94 -19.23 7.60 5.98
CA LYS A 94 -18.79 6.68 4.92
C LYS A 94 -18.64 7.50 3.65
N VAL A 95 -17.50 7.41 2.97
CA VAL A 95 -17.22 8.16 1.74
C VAL A 95 -16.49 7.31 0.71
N PRO A 96 -16.59 7.62 -0.60
CA PRO A 96 -15.74 7.01 -1.60
C PRO A 96 -14.26 7.25 -1.28
N SER A 97 -13.39 6.29 -1.61
CA SER A 97 -11.93 6.38 -1.34
C SER A 97 -11.31 7.67 -1.88
N SER A 98 -11.79 8.20 -3.00
CA SER A 98 -11.34 9.49 -3.56
C SER A 98 -11.60 10.72 -2.69
N GLN A 99 -12.48 10.60 -1.69
CA GLN A 99 -12.85 11.69 -0.76
C GLN A 99 -12.33 11.46 0.66
N TYR A 100 -11.72 10.30 0.93
CA TYR A 100 -11.38 9.86 2.28
C TYR A 100 -10.43 10.83 2.98
N GLU A 101 -9.30 11.18 2.37
CA GLU A 101 -8.29 12.05 2.97
C GLU A 101 -8.82 13.45 3.30
N ASN A 102 -9.61 14.03 2.39
CA ASN A 102 -10.23 15.34 2.64
C ASN A 102 -11.24 15.29 3.80
N LYS A 103 -12.03 14.22 3.86
CA LYS A 103 -13.03 14.06 4.93
C LYS A 103 -12.37 13.77 6.27
N LEU A 104 -11.33 12.95 6.28
CA LEU A 104 -10.54 12.64 7.48
C LEU A 104 -9.89 13.93 8.02
N SER A 105 -9.19 14.69 7.18
CA SER A 105 -8.58 15.97 7.57
C SER A 105 -9.60 16.92 8.21
N GLY A 106 -10.78 17.07 7.61
CA GLY A 106 -11.86 17.89 8.19
C GLY A 106 -12.37 17.36 9.55
N THR A 107 -12.42 16.04 9.71
CA THR A 107 -12.80 15.38 10.97
C THR A 107 -11.76 15.66 12.07
N LEU A 108 -10.48 15.54 11.74
CA LEU A 108 -9.37 15.78 12.66
C LEU A 108 -9.33 17.26 13.10
N LEU A 109 -9.47 18.20 12.15
CA LEU A 109 -9.54 19.64 12.45
C LEU A 109 -10.72 19.99 13.37
N SER A 110 -11.83 19.29 13.26
CA SER A 110 -12.99 19.51 14.13
C SER A 110 -12.83 18.97 15.55
N ARG A 111 -11.76 18.21 15.82
CA ARG A 111 -11.47 17.49 17.08
C ARG A 111 -12.60 16.54 17.53
N LYS A 112 -13.46 16.12 16.60
CA LYS A 112 -14.47 15.08 16.83
C LYS A 112 -13.88 13.75 16.37
N TYR A 113 -13.02 13.18 17.20
CA TYR A 113 -12.30 11.97 16.86
C TYR A 113 -13.20 10.73 16.93
N PRO A 114 -13.06 9.78 15.97
CA PRO A 114 -13.55 8.42 16.17
C PRO A 114 -12.71 7.71 17.26
N ASP A 115 -13.16 6.55 17.72
CA ASP A 115 -12.44 5.75 18.70
C ASP A 115 -11.24 5.02 18.06
N ILE A 116 -11.44 4.50 16.84
CA ILE A 116 -10.44 3.75 16.08
C ILE A 116 -10.27 4.39 14.70
N LEU A 117 -9.03 4.52 14.27
CA LEU A 117 -8.65 5.01 12.94
C LEU A 117 -7.60 4.12 12.27
N LYS A 118 -7.67 4.04 10.95
CA LYS A 118 -6.61 3.63 10.07
C LYS A 118 -5.91 4.90 9.56
N VAL A 119 -4.60 5.03 9.81
CA VAL A 119 -3.82 6.24 9.49
C VAL A 119 -2.52 5.91 8.77
N ASN A 120 -2.00 6.85 8.00
CA ASN A 120 -0.67 6.75 7.39
C ASN A 120 0.45 7.14 8.38
N ALA A 121 1.71 6.98 7.96
CA ALA A 121 2.88 7.22 8.81
C ALA A 121 2.95 8.68 9.33
N SER A 122 2.67 9.68 8.46
CA SER A 122 2.67 11.10 8.88
C SER A 122 1.56 11.40 9.88
N GLN A 123 0.36 10.88 9.65
CA GLN A 123 -0.75 11.03 10.59
C GLN A 123 -0.45 10.36 11.94
N TYR A 124 0.16 9.15 11.90
CA TYR A 124 0.57 8.46 13.12
C TYR A 124 1.62 9.27 13.90
N ALA A 125 2.65 9.77 13.22
CA ALA A 125 3.69 10.60 13.84
C ALA A 125 3.08 11.84 14.51
N ASN A 126 2.26 12.59 13.80
CA ASN A 126 1.59 13.79 14.30
C ASN A 126 0.69 13.49 15.52
N PHE A 127 -0.10 12.42 15.47
CA PHE A 127 -0.97 12.05 16.59
C PHE A 127 -0.20 11.59 17.81
N LYS A 128 0.96 10.93 17.61
CA LYS A 128 1.85 10.52 18.69
C LYS A 128 2.44 11.76 19.36
N GLU A 129 2.91 12.74 18.58
CA GLU A 129 3.46 14.01 19.07
C GLU A 129 2.39 14.85 19.79
N GLU A 130 1.19 14.97 19.23
CA GLU A 130 0.05 15.64 19.88
C GLU A 130 -0.42 14.92 21.15
N GLY A 131 0.07 13.73 21.39
CA GLY A 131 -0.27 12.91 22.55
C GLY A 131 -1.74 12.53 22.63
N ILE A 132 -2.44 12.37 21.50
CA ILE A 132 -3.88 12.02 21.44
C ILE A 132 -4.12 10.51 21.30
N LEU A 133 -3.07 9.70 21.16
CA LEU A 133 -3.17 8.26 21.03
C LEU A 133 -3.24 7.56 22.39
N LYS A 134 -3.99 6.46 22.43
CA LYS A 134 -4.06 5.53 23.56
C LYS A 134 -2.83 4.61 23.53
N ASP A 135 -2.28 4.32 24.71
CA ASP A 135 -1.32 3.24 24.90
C ASP A 135 -2.02 1.90 24.66
N LEU A 136 -1.51 1.10 23.74
CA LEU A 136 -2.05 -0.20 23.35
C LEU A 136 -1.26 -1.39 23.91
N THR A 137 -0.28 -1.15 24.77
CA THR A 137 0.57 -2.22 25.35
C THR A 137 -0.25 -3.30 26.03
N GLU A 138 -1.26 -2.93 26.80
CA GLU A 138 -2.19 -3.88 27.41
C GLU A 138 -3.16 -4.49 26.39
N ALA A 139 -3.64 -3.69 25.42
CA ALA A 139 -4.52 -4.16 24.35
C ALA A 139 -3.84 -5.22 23.47
N TYR A 140 -2.52 -5.10 23.24
CA TYR A 140 -1.73 -6.06 22.47
C TYR A 140 -1.75 -7.48 23.09
N LYS A 141 -1.92 -7.61 24.40
CA LYS A 141 -2.00 -8.91 25.06
C LYS A 141 -3.22 -9.74 24.63
N TYR A 142 -4.27 -9.09 24.10
CA TYR A 142 -5.44 -9.74 23.52
C TYR A 142 -5.20 -10.28 22.11
N ALA A 143 -4.03 -10.09 21.50
CA ALA A 143 -3.73 -10.65 20.18
C ALA A 143 -3.83 -12.18 20.18
N SER A 144 -4.55 -12.74 19.22
CA SER A 144 -4.65 -14.20 19.03
C SER A 144 -3.29 -14.78 18.62
N PRO A 145 -3.10 -16.11 18.73
CA PRO A 145 -1.86 -16.74 18.28
C PRO A 145 -1.49 -16.41 16.84
N ASP A 146 -2.49 -16.37 15.93
CA ASP A 146 -2.26 -16.04 14.53
C ASP A 146 -1.85 -14.58 14.33
N VAL A 147 -2.52 -13.64 15.00
CA VAL A 147 -2.15 -12.22 14.95
C VAL A 147 -0.76 -11.99 15.54
N LYS A 148 -0.41 -12.64 16.65
CA LYS A 148 0.95 -12.60 17.21
C LYS A 148 1.97 -13.13 16.22
N LYS A 149 1.71 -14.31 15.63
CA LYS A 149 2.58 -14.89 14.61
C LYS A 149 2.83 -13.92 13.45
N PHE A 150 1.81 -13.20 13.00
CA PHE A 150 1.96 -12.22 11.91
C PHE A 150 2.76 -10.99 12.34
N LEU A 151 2.46 -10.42 13.52
CA LEU A 151 3.14 -9.24 14.03
C LEU A 151 4.58 -9.48 14.50
N GLU A 152 4.88 -10.68 15.00
CA GLU A 152 6.19 -11.03 15.58
C GLU A 152 7.12 -11.74 14.59
N ARG A 153 6.66 -11.98 13.36
CA ARG A 153 7.49 -12.60 12.31
C ARG A 153 8.68 -11.72 11.93
N ASP A 154 8.45 -10.40 11.84
CA ASP A 154 9.47 -9.37 11.65
C ASP A 154 9.48 -8.48 12.90
N LYS A 155 10.22 -8.91 13.92
CA LYS A 155 10.24 -8.22 15.22
C LYS A 155 10.61 -6.75 15.13
N GLU A 156 11.47 -6.40 14.18
CA GLU A 156 11.88 -5.02 13.95
C GLU A 156 10.67 -4.10 13.71
N VAL A 157 9.60 -4.59 13.06
CA VAL A 157 8.40 -3.79 12.79
C VAL A 157 7.70 -3.34 14.07
N ILE A 158 7.55 -4.25 15.05
CA ILE A 158 6.93 -3.91 16.34
C ILE A 158 7.90 -3.15 17.23
N ASP A 159 9.20 -3.51 17.20
CA ASP A 159 10.20 -2.87 18.04
C ASP A 159 10.40 -1.40 17.67
N GLU A 160 10.32 -1.04 16.39
CA GLU A 160 10.35 0.34 15.89
C GLU A 160 9.13 1.18 16.34
N LEU A 161 8.01 0.54 16.69
CA LEU A 161 6.82 1.25 17.18
C LEU A 161 6.81 1.52 18.67
N LYS A 162 7.70 0.86 19.44
CA LYS A 162 7.84 1.10 20.86
C LYS A 162 8.49 2.46 21.14
N ASP A 163 7.98 3.17 22.12
CA ASP A 163 8.67 4.35 22.64
C ASP A 163 9.79 3.94 23.63
N GLU A 164 10.46 4.93 24.22
CA GLU A 164 11.55 4.72 25.19
C GLU A 164 11.09 3.93 26.43
N ASP A 165 9.80 4.01 26.79
CA ASP A 165 9.18 3.27 27.88
C ASP A 165 8.69 1.87 27.45
N GLY A 166 8.87 1.49 26.18
CA GLY A 166 8.41 0.24 25.60
C GLY A 166 6.91 0.20 25.28
N LYS A 167 6.23 1.35 25.26
CA LYS A 167 4.80 1.45 24.96
C LYS A 167 4.53 1.42 23.45
N ILE A 168 3.39 0.83 23.09
CA ILE A 168 2.92 0.71 21.73
C ILE A 168 1.68 1.61 21.54
N TYR A 169 1.67 2.45 20.50
CA TYR A 169 0.55 3.37 20.21
C TYR A 169 -0.19 3.06 18.91
N ALA A 170 0.25 2.03 18.18
CA ALA A 170 -0.39 1.58 16.95
C ALA A 170 -0.20 0.07 16.74
N ILE A 171 -1.11 -0.54 15.98
CA ILE A 171 -0.95 -1.88 15.42
C ILE A 171 -0.71 -1.71 13.93
N PRO A 172 0.46 -2.08 13.39
CA PRO A 172 0.79 -1.90 11.98
C PRO A 172 0.21 -3.03 11.14
N GLN A 173 -0.33 -2.70 9.97
CA GLN A 173 -0.46 -3.66 8.89
C GLN A 173 0.75 -3.48 7.98
N TYR A 174 1.63 -4.44 7.99
CA TYR A 174 2.79 -4.47 7.10
C TYR A 174 2.70 -5.60 6.08
N GLU A 175 3.52 -5.55 5.06
CA GLU A 175 3.55 -6.52 3.97
C GLU A 175 4.99 -6.96 3.67
N ASP A 176 5.13 -8.14 3.06
CA ASP A 176 6.37 -8.57 2.42
C ASP A 176 6.79 -7.53 1.37
N THR A 177 8.01 -7.03 1.48
CA THR A 177 8.54 -6.01 0.55
C THR A 177 8.58 -6.48 -0.90
N LEU A 178 8.58 -7.80 -1.12
CA LEU A 178 8.46 -8.38 -2.46
C LEU A 178 7.14 -8.02 -3.16
N ARG A 179 6.09 -7.67 -2.42
CA ARG A 179 4.81 -7.24 -2.99
C ARG A 179 4.91 -5.89 -3.72
N ASP A 180 5.97 -5.11 -3.45
CA ASP A 180 6.23 -3.84 -4.14
C ASP A 180 7.07 -3.98 -5.43
N VAL A 181 7.58 -5.18 -5.71
CA VAL A 181 8.35 -5.44 -6.93
C VAL A 181 7.47 -5.24 -8.16
N PRO A 182 7.83 -4.34 -9.09
CA PRO A 182 7.10 -4.20 -10.34
C PRO A 182 7.33 -5.43 -11.25
N VAL A 183 6.26 -5.88 -11.87
CA VAL A 183 6.24 -6.96 -12.85
C VAL A 183 5.90 -6.38 -14.21
N MET A 184 6.57 -6.84 -15.26
CA MET A 184 6.22 -6.52 -16.63
C MET A 184 5.16 -7.50 -17.13
N TYR A 185 4.01 -6.96 -17.54
CA TYR A 185 2.94 -7.69 -18.24
C TYR A 185 2.98 -7.28 -19.70
N ILE A 186 2.99 -8.28 -20.58
CA ILE A 186 3.14 -8.04 -22.03
C ILE A 186 2.19 -8.94 -22.81
N ARG A 187 1.65 -8.43 -23.92
CA ARG A 187 0.81 -9.18 -24.84
C ARG A 187 1.61 -10.31 -25.49
N GLY A 188 1.39 -11.54 -25.03
CA GLY A 188 2.03 -12.77 -25.53
C GLY A 188 1.64 -13.06 -26.98
N ASP A 189 0.36 -12.94 -27.30
CA ASP A 189 -0.16 -13.06 -28.68
C ASP A 189 0.46 -12.04 -29.65
N TRP A 190 0.79 -10.82 -29.18
CA TRP A 190 1.48 -9.84 -30.02
C TRP A 190 2.97 -10.16 -30.19
N LEU A 191 3.61 -10.71 -29.16
CA LEU A 191 5.00 -11.19 -29.30
C LEU A 191 5.07 -12.30 -30.33
N GLU A 192 4.18 -13.30 -30.28
CA GLU A 192 4.13 -14.41 -31.22
C GLU A 192 3.86 -13.91 -32.66
N ASP A 193 2.80 -13.14 -32.87
CA ASP A 193 2.42 -12.60 -34.18
C ASP A 193 3.51 -11.73 -34.82
N CYS A 194 4.32 -11.06 -33.99
CA CYS A 194 5.42 -10.21 -34.46
C CYS A 194 6.76 -10.94 -34.52
N ASN A 195 6.81 -12.22 -34.11
CA ASN A 195 8.03 -13.04 -33.99
C ASN A 195 9.08 -12.36 -33.10
N LEU A 196 8.65 -11.91 -31.92
CA LEU A 196 9.47 -11.25 -30.90
C LEU A 196 9.62 -12.13 -29.67
N THR A 197 10.73 -11.94 -28.95
CA THR A 197 10.92 -12.43 -27.59
C THR A 197 10.63 -11.31 -26.58
N TYR A 198 10.33 -11.69 -25.32
CA TYR A 198 10.15 -10.67 -24.28
C TYR A 198 11.47 -9.91 -24.02
N PRO A 199 11.39 -8.59 -23.78
CA PRO A 199 12.56 -7.74 -23.61
C PRO A 199 13.22 -7.95 -22.24
N LYS A 200 14.56 -7.95 -22.21
CA LYS A 200 15.39 -8.10 -21.01
C LYS A 200 16.13 -6.81 -20.63
N THR A 201 16.18 -5.85 -21.53
CA THR A 201 16.82 -4.55 -21.33
C THR A 201 15.86 -3.42 -21.74
N PRO A 202 16.04 -2.18 -21.22
CA PRO A 202 15.23 -1.04 -21.62
C PRO A 202 15.28 -0.79 -23.14
N GLN A 203 16.42 -1.03 -23.79
CA GLN A 203 16.56 -0.86 -25.25
C GLN A 203 15.75 -1.92 -26.03
N GLU A 204 15.75 -3.17 -25.57
CA GLU A 204 14.92 -4.22 -26.17
C GLU A 204 13.43 -3.91 -25.98
N LEU A 205 13.02 -3.41 -24.80
CA LEU A 205 11.66 -2.95 -24.57
C LEU A 205 11.25 -1.86 -25.56
N LYS A 206 12.10 -0.86 -25.76
CA LYS A 206 11.84 0.22 -26.72
C LYS A 206 11.63 -0.34 -28.13
N ASN A 207 12.40 -1.34 -28.54
CA ASN A 207 12.25 -1.98 -29.85
C ASN A 207 10.92 -2.76 -29.95
N VAL A 208 10.52 -3.48 -28.91
CA VAL A 208 9.21 -4.16 -28.85
C VAL A 208 8.07 -3.16 -28.96
N LEU A 209 8.12 -2.04 -28.21
CA LEU A 209 7.10 -1.00 -28.26
C LEU A 209 6.95 -0.39 -29.67
N LYS A 210 8.06 -0.19 -30.39
CA LYS A 210 8.03 0.28 -31.80
C LYS A 210 7.29 -0.71 -32.70
N VAL A 211 7.62 -1.98 -32.62
CA VAL A 211 6.97 -3.02 -33.41
C VAL A 211 5.47 -3.13 -33.06
N PHE A 212 5.12 -3.05 -31.78
CA PHE A 212 3.71 -3.05 -31.36
C PHE A 212 2.94 -1.85 -31.92
N LYS A 213 3.55 -0.66 -31.89
CA LYS A 213 2.97 0.53 -32.55
C LYS A 213 2.76 0.32 -34.03
N GLU A 214 3.77 -0.16 -34.74
CA GLU A 214 3.75 -0.29 -36.19
C GLU A 214 2.85 -1.43 -36.70
N LYS A 215 2.93 -2.61 -36.07
CA LYS A 215 2.23 -3.83 -36.54
C LYS A 215 0.89 -4.08 -35.85
N LYS A 216 0.69 -3.61 -34.62
CA LYS A 216 -0.55 -3.82 -33.88
C LYS A 216 -1.39 -2.55 -33.71
N GLY A 217 -0.90 -1.40 -34.21
CA GLY A 217 -1.60 -0.13 -34.07
C GLY A 217 -1.68 0.38 -32.62
N ALA A 218 -0.74 -0.03 -31.75
CA ALA A 218 -0.71 0.33 -30.35
C ALA A 218 -0.41 1.83 -30.16
N SER A 219 -1.44 2.66 -30.08
CA SER A 219 -1.29 4.11 -29.95
C SER A 219 -0.81 4.57 -28.57
N ALA A 220 -0.89 3.70 -27.57
CA ALA A 220 -0.36 3.85 -26.22
C ALA A 220 0.38 2.56 -25.86
N SER A 221 1.48 2.25 -26.58
CA SER A 221 2.14 0.93 -26.50
C SER A 221 2.52 0.55 -25.09
N LEU A 222 2.87 1.52 -24.23
CA LEU A 222 3.20 1.37 -22.82
C LEU A 222 2.11 2.02 -21.95
N ALA A 223 1.61 1.32 -20.95
CA ALA A 223 0.60 1.81 -20.00
C ALA A 223 1.21 2.83 -19.04
N LEU A 224 0.97 4.10 -19.22
CA LEU A 224 1.47 5.17 -18.35
C LEU A 224 0.41 6.22 -18.09
N SER A 225 0.16 6.55 -16.83
CA SER A 225 -0.69 7.67 -16.40
C SER A 225 0.15 8.88 -16.00
N LYS A 226 -0.51 10.00 -15.70
CA LYS A 226 0.13 11.19 -15.14
C LYS A 226 0.68 11.00 -13.72
N SER A 227 0.30 9.93 -13.04
CA SER A 227 0.66 9.70 -11.63
C SER A 227 2.11 9.30 -11.49
N TYR A 228 2.83 9.96 -10.57
CA TYR A 228 4.25 9.70 -10.32
C TYR A 228 4.49 8.51 -9.44
N LYS A 229 3.64 8.32 -8.43
CA LYS A 229 3.75 7.25 -7.46
C LYS A 229 2.40 6.59 -7.24
N GLY A 230 2.42 5.29 -7.05
CA GLY A 230 1.21 4.52 -6.80
C GLY A 230 1.38 3.04 -7.11
N SER A 231 0.24 2.33 -7.13
CA SER A 231 0.26 0.89 -7.33
C SER A 231 0.46 0.46 -8.78
N TYR A 232 -0.09 1.17 -9.75
CA TYR A 232 -0.10 0.75 -11.16
C TYR A 232 -0.19 1.94 -12.13
N PHE A 233 0.38 1.76 -13.33
CA PHE A 233 0.49 2.75 -14.41
C PHE A 233 1.24 4.03 -14.03
N THR A 234 2.10 3.97 -13.02
CA THR A 234 2.80 5.14 -12.47
C THR A 234 4.24 5.23 -12.98
N ILE A 235 4.76 6.45 -13.04
CA ILE A 235 6.06 6.76 -13.64
C ILE A 235 7.20 6.09 -12.86
N ASP A 236 7.14 6.06 -11.52
CA ASP A 236 8.14 5.43 -10.66
C ASP A 236 8.40 3.96 -11.03
N ARG A 237 7.35 3.19 -11.39
CA ARG A 237 7.49 1.77 -11.78
C ARG A 237 8.40 1.59 -12.99
N TYR A 238 8.33 2.50 -13.96
CA TYR A 238 9.20 2.46 -15.14
C TYR A 238 10.61 2.99 -14.86
N MET A 239 10.77 3.91 -13.93
CA MET A 239 12.07 4.42 -13.51
C MET A 239 12.91 3.36 -12.78
N GLN A 240 12.28 2.36 -12.18
CA GLN A 240 12.93 1.21 -11.55
C GLN A 240 13.84 0.42 -12.53
N MET A 241 13.59 0.46 -13.84
CA MET A 241 14.49 -0.13 -14.83
C MET A 241 15.93 0.40 -14.75
N PHE A 242 16.09 1.61 -14.23
CA PHE A 242 17.37 2.30 -14.09
C PHE A 242 17.86 2.37 -12.64
N GLY A 243 17.21 1.66 -11.73
CA GLY A 243 17.53 1.71 -10.30
C GLY A 243 17.13 3.04 -9.64
N SER A 244 16.11 3.71 -10.18
CA SER A 244 15.52 4.92 -9.62
C SER A 244 14.13 4.63 -9.06
N ASN A 245 13.89 5.03 -7.82
CA ASN A 245 12.58 5.06 -7.19
C ASN A 245 12.43 6.42 -6.49
N PRO A 246 11.88 7.44 -7.15
CA PRO A 246 11.74 8.77 -6.58
C PRO A 246 11.03 8.76 -5.22
N PHE A 247 11.38 9.71 -4.37
CA PHE A 247 10.90 9.83 -2.99
C PHE A 247 11.35 8.69 -2.06
N THR A 248 12.47 8.03 -2.38
CA THR A 248 13.17 7.08 -1.51
C THR A 248 14.61 7.55 -1.25
N TRP A 249 15.21 7.01 -0.21
CA TRP A 249 16.56 7.36 0.21
C TRP A 249 17.49 6.16 0.03
N VAL A 250 18.45 6.32 -0.85
CA VAL A 250 19.39 5.26 -1.21
C VAL A 250 20.80 5.59 -0.77
N ASN A 251 21.59 4.55 -0.47
CA ASN A 251 23.00 4.74 -0.12
C ASN A 251 23.80 5.13 -1.37
N ASP A 252 24.56 6.24 -1.29
CA ASP A 252 25.40 6.75 -2.37
C ASP A 252 26.77 6.05 -2.51
N GLY A 253 27.03 5.07 -1.65
CA GLY A 253 28.32 4.36 -1.57
C GLY A 253 29.37 5.03 -0.69
N SER A 254 29.16 6.29 -0.27
CA SER A 254 30.04 6.98 0.69
C SER A 254 29.63 6.74 2.15
N GLY A 255 28.50 6.07 2.35
CA GLY A 255 27.91 5.88 3.66
C GLY A 255 26.88 6.94 4.04
N LYS A 256 26.44 7.75 3.09
CA LYS A 256 25.33 8.69 3.24
C LYS A 256 24.12 8.25 2.42
N LEU A 257 22.96 8.70 2.85
CA LEU A 257 21.73 8.56 2.10
C LEU A 257 21.50 9.81 1.23
N VAL A 258 21.11 9.57 -0.01
CA VAL A 258 20.71 10.61 -0.97
C VAL A 258 19.29 10.34 -1.45
N ALA A 259 18.57 11.40 -1.75
CA ALA A 259 17.23 11.30 -2.33
C ALA A 259 17.31 10.74 -3.76
N SER A 260 16.60 9.67 -4.03
CA SER A 260 16.66 8.97 -5.33
C SER A 260 16.31 9.90 -6.49
N GLU A 261 15.37 10.82 -6.32
CA GLU A 261 14.94 11.80 -7.33
C GLU A 261 16.04 12.75 -7.80
N THR A 262 17.13 12.91 -7.03
CA THR A 262 18.25 13.79 -7.38
C THR A 262 19.45 13.04 -7.99
N THR A 263 19.32 11.73 -8.20
CA THR A 263 20.43 10.86 -8.64
C THR A 263 20.58 10.81 -10.16
N ALA A 264 21.77 10.40 -10.62
CA ALA A 264 22.04 10.14 -12.04
C ALA A 264 21.13 9.05 -12.62
N ASN A 265 20.68 8.09 -11.82
CA ASN A 265 19.74 7.04 -12.24
C ASN A 265 18.38 7.65 -12.62
N THR A 266 17.89 8.60 -11.85
CA THR A 266 16.67 9.34 -12.16
C THR A 266 16.83 10.15 -13.45
N LYS A 267 17.96 10.82 -13.64
CA LYS A 267 18.25 11.55 -14.89
C LYS A 267 18.22 10.62 -16.11
N LYS A 268 18.83 9.42 -16.02
CA LYS A 268 18.77 8.39 -17.08
C LYS A 268 17.34 7.93 -17.37
N ALA A 269 16.57 7.64 -16.33
CA ALA A 269 15.18 7.19 -16.46
C ALA A 269 14.31 8.25 -17.17
N LEU A 270 14.46 9.52 -16.81
CA LEU A 270 13.76 10.64 -17.46
C LEU A 270 14.17 10.79 -18.92
N ALA A 271 15.46 10.64 -19.26
CA ALA A 271 15.92 10.64 -20.63
C ALA A 271 15.23 9.55 -21.47
N TYR A 272 15.14 8.34 -20.92
CA TYR A 272 14.47 7.22 -21.57
C TYR A 272 12.97 7.48 -21.79
N LEU A 273 12.24 7.95 -20.77
CA LEU A 273 10.82 8.26 -20.89
C LEU A 273 10.55 9.42 -21.88
N ARG A 274 11.40 10.45 -21.88
CA ARG A 274 11.37 11.53 -22.88
C ARG A 274 11.54 10.98 -24.30
N ASP A 275 12.46 10.04 -24.48
CA ASP A 275 12.71 9.44 -25.79
C ASP A 275 11.52 8.57 -26.24
N LEU A 276 10.92 7.79 -25.33
CA LEU A 276 9.68 7.05 -25.62
C LEU A 276 8.55 8.00 -26.05
N TYR A 277 8.37 9.12 -25.35
CA TYR A 277 7.36 10.11 -25.69
C TYR A 277 7.63 10.74 -27.08
N SER A 278 8.88 11.13 -27.34
CA SER A 278 9.25 11.76 -28.61
C SER A 278 9.09 10.85 -29.82
N GLU A 279 9.17 9.52 -29.63
CA GLU A 279 8.93 8.51 -30.67
C GLU A 279 7.44 8.09 -30.74
N GLY A 280 6.59 8.69 -29.90
CA GLY A 280 5.17 8.40 -29.82
C GLY A 280 4.85 6.98 -29.36
N LEU A 281 5.66 6.45 -28.44
CA LEU A 281 5.47 5.14 -27.81
C LEU A 281 4.68 5.24 -26.49
N LEU A 282 4.55 6.45 -25.94
CA LEU A 282 3.61 6.80 -24.87
C LEU A 282 2.36 7.43 -25.48
N ALA A 283 1.24 7.36 -24.74
CA ALA A 283 0.03 8.08 -25.13
C ALA A 283 0.32 9.59 -25.26
N PRO A 284 -0.16 10.28 -26.32
CA PRO A 284 0.13 11.70 -26.50
C PRO A 284 -0.35 12.58 -25.34
N ASP A 285 -1.41 12.15 -24.68
CA ASP A 285 -2.09 12.82 -23.56
C ASP A 285 -1.73 12.24 -22.19
N PHE A 286 -0.64 11.45 -22.08
CA PHE A 286 -0.30 10.74 -20.82
C PHE A 286 -0.23 11.69 -19.63
N ALA A 287 0.28 12.92 -19.80
CA ALA A 287 0.44 13.91 -18.73
C ALA A 287 -0.90 14.44 -18.15
N SER A 288 -2.02 14.14 -18.81
CA SER A 288 -3.38 14.42 -18.35
C SER A 288 -4.20 13.15 -18.09
N SER A 289 -3.67 11.97 -18.47
CA SER A 289 -4.39 10.70 -18.37
C SER A 289 -4.43 10.18 -16.95
N ASP A 290 -5.63 10.04 -16.40
CA ASP A 290 -5.86 9.31 -15.16
C ASP A 290 -5.75 7.78 -15.37
N PRO A 291 -5.54 6.98 -14.33
CA PRO A 291 -5.48 5.52 -14.44
C PRO A 291 -6.67 4.88 -15.19
N SER A 292 -7.87 5.45 -15.07
CA SER A 292 -9.07 4.99 -15.79
C SER A 292 -8.99 5.13 -17.30
N ILE A 293 -8.29 6.16 -17.82
CA ILE A 293 -8.03 6.34 -19.24
C ILE A 293 -7.05 5.28 -19.73
N VAL A 294 -5.98 5.03 -18.97
CA VAL A 294 -5.00 3.98 -19.28
C VAL A 294 -5.67 2.60 -19.32
N GLU A 295 -6.52 2.31 -18.34
CA GLU A 295 -7.31 1.08 -18.31
C GLU A 295 -8.20 0.93 -19.55
N SER A 296 -8.86 2.01 -19.96
CA SER A 296 -9.65 2.02 -21.19
C SER A 296 -8.81 1.72 -22.43
N ASN A 297 -7.58 2.24 -22.51
CA ASN A 297 -6.65 1.94 -23.62
C ASN A 297 -6.23 0.46 -23.63
N ILE A 298 -6.01 -0.15 -22.45
CA ILE A 298 -5.73 -1.58 -22.32
C ILE A 298 -6.91 -2.41 -22.82
N LYS A 299 -8.12 -2.11 -22.35
CA LYS A 299 -9.36 -2.81 -22.75
C LYS A 299 -9.64 -2.69 -24.25
N GLN A 300 -9.30 -1.57 -24.86
CA GLN A 300 -9.44 -1.31 -26.31
C GLN A 300 -8.31 -1.92 -27.17
N GLY A 301 -7.34 -2.62 -26.56
CA GLY A 301 -6.21 -3.20 -27.28
C GLY A 301 -5.23 -2.16 -27.86
N LYS A 302 -5.14 -0.97 -27.25
CA LYS A 302 -4.19 0.09 -27.66
C LYS A 302 -2.86 0.00 -26.93
N THR A 303 -2.76 -0.87 -25.92
CA THR A 303 -1.60 -1.03 -25.02
C THR A 303 -1.13 -2.46 -25.05
N GLY A 304 0.16 -2.67 -25.20
CA GLY A 304 0.79 -4.00 -25.26
C GLY A 304 1.69 -4.32 -24.08
N VAL A 305 2.08 -3.33 -23.27
CA VAL A 305 2.98 -3.50 -22.11
C VAL A 305 2.50 -2.71 -20.91
N ILE A 306 2.53 -3.34 -19.75
CA ILE A 306 2.18 -2.74 -18.45
C ILE A 306 3.31 -3.06 -17.47
N PHE A 307 3.72 -2.09 -16.64
CA PHE A 307 4.45 -2.37 -15.41
C PHE A 307 3.50 -2.16 -14.24
N GLY A 308 3.33 -3.19 -13.45
CA GLY A 308 2.34 -3.18 -12.39
C GLY A 308 2.67 -4.11 -11.23
N PRO A 309 1.84 -4.13 -10.19
CA PRO A 309 2.01 -5.01 -9.04
C PRO A 309 1.70 -6.47 -9.40
N TRP A 310 2.05 -7.39 -8.51
CA TRP A 310 1.82 -8.84 -8.65
C TRP A 310 0.34 -9.23 -8.91
N TRP A 311 -0.62 -8.36 -8.50
CA TRP A 311 -2.07 -8.60 -8.66
C TRP A 311 -2.66 -8.00 -9.96
N GLN A 312 -1.84 -7.55 -10.91
CA GLN A 312 -2.32 -6.93 -12.15
C GLN A 312 -3.22 -7.86 -12.99
N TYR A 313 -3.06 -9.17 -12.88
CA TYR A 313 -3.98 -10.13 -13.51
C TYR A 313 -5.39 -10.04 -12.92
N GLU A 314 -5.52 -9.73 -11.63
CA GLU A 314 -6.82 -9.59 -10.97
C GLU A 314 -7.53 -8.30 -11.40
N TYR A 315 -6.76 -7.25 -11.70
CA TYR A 315 -7.27 -5.96 -12.14
C TYR A 315 -6.19 -5.14 -12.87
N PRO A 316 -6.46 -4.64 -14.09
CA PRO A 316 -7.73 -4.74 -14.84
C PRO A 316 -7.75 -5.92 -15.84
N LEU A 317 -6.82 -6.87 -15.78
CA LEU A 317 -6.64 -7.89 -16.82
C LEU A 317 -7.62 -9.05 -16.73
N ALA A 318 -8.24 -9.32 -15.56
CA ALA A 318 -9.08 -10.51 -15.34
C ALA A 318 -10.11 -10.76 -16.44
N ASP A 319 -10.91 -9.74 -16.79
CA ASP A 319 -11.96 -9.86 -17.79
C ASP A 319 -11.42 -9.95 -19.25
N LEU A 320 -10.14 -9.67 -19.46
CA LEU A 320 -9.49 -9.70 -20.77
C LEU A 320 -8.84 -11.03 -21.11
N LEU A 321 -8.52 -11.86 -20.09
CA LEU A 321 -7.82 -13.13 -20.24
C LEU A 321 -8.46 -14.10 -21.24
N PRO A 322 -9.79 -14.16 -21.42
CA PRO A 322 -10.38 -15.03 -22.45
C PRO A 322 -10.10 -14.61 -23.89
N THR A 323 -9.68 -13.35 -24.12
CA THR A 323 -9.54 -12.76 -25.47
C THR A 323 -8.16 -12.16 -25.73
N GLN A 324 -7.35 -12.00 -24.69
CA GLN A 324 -6.03 -11.39 -24.76
C GLN A 324 -5.05 -12.26 -23.97
N ASP A 325 -3.97 -12.68 -24.60
CA ASP A 325 -2.91 -13.41 -23.93
C ASP A 325 -1.92 -12.42 -23.29
N TRP A 326 -1.90 -12.38 -21.96
CA TRP A 326 -0.98 -11.56 -21.18
C TRP A 326 0.00 -12.46 -20.43
N LEU A 327 1.29 -12.25 -20.68
CA LEU A 327 2.39 -12.94 -20.01
C LEU A 327 3.07 -12.01 -19.00
N SER A 328 3.66 -12.57 -17.95
CA SER A 328 4.38 -11.82 -16.92
C SER A 328 5.85 -12.17 -16.86
N PHE A 329 6.71 -11.16 -16.71
CA PHE A 329 8.17 -11.30 -16.65
C PHE A 329 8.78 -10.30 -15.66
N PRO A 330 10.02 -10.54 -15.17
CA PRO A 330 10.80 -9.50 -14.52
C PRO A 330 10.88 -8.25 -15.41
N ILE A 331 10.89 -7.07 -14.80
CA ILE A 331 11.09 -5.84 -15.58
C ILE A 331 12.49 -5.84 -16.21
N PRO A 332 12.65 -5.28 -17.43
CA PRO A 332 13.94 -5.18 -18.09
C PRO A 332 14.83 -4.14 -17.40
N LEU A 333 15.94 -4.57 -16.81
CA LEU A 333 16.85 -3.68 -16.08
C LEU A 333 17.99 -3.22 -16.97
N GLU A 334 18.44 -1.97 -16.79
CA GLU A 334 19.73 -1.48 -17.25
C GLU A 334 20.85 -2.29 -16.60
N GLU A 335 21.99 -2.46 -17.28
CA GLU A 335 23.12 -3.18 -16.72
C GLU A 335 23.58 -2.57 -15.39
N GLY A 336 23.66 -3.40 -14.37
CA GLY A 336 24.02 -2.99 -13.00
C GLY A 336 22.91 -2.29 -12.20
N ALA A 337 21.75 -2.02 -12.80
CA ALA A 337 20.62 -1.47 -12.07
C ALA A 337 19.96 -2.51 -11.15
N LYS A 338 19.48 -2.06 -10.00
CA LYS A 338 18.71 -2.85 -9.04
C LYS A 338 17.39 -2.14 -8.72
N ILE A 339 16.34 -2.92 -8.54
CA ILE A 339 15.03 -2.42 -8.09
C ILE A 339 15.15 -1.93 -6.65
N VAL A 340 14.70 -0.72 -6.39
CA VAL A 340 14.72 -0.13 -5.04
C VAL A 340 13.42 -0.48 -4.32
N LEU A 341 13.51 -1.33 -3.30
CA LEU A 341 12.39 -1.75 -2.47
C LEU A 341 12.35 -0.99 -1.14
N PRO A 342 11.20 -0.86 -0.49
CA PRO A 342 11.16 -0.46 0.90
C PRO A 342 11.85 -1.51 1.79
N ARG A 343 12.57 -1.09 2.84
CA ARG A 343 13.10 -2.03 3.85
C ARG A 343 11.99 -2.64 4.69
N GLN A 344 11.03 -1.80 5.03
CA GLN A 344 9.79 -2.20 5.70
C GLN A 344 8.62 -1.59 4.93
N GLN A 345 7.60 -2.39 4.69
CA GLN A 345 6.42 -1.96 3.95
C GLN A 345 5.21 -1.91 4.89
N ILE A 346 5.14 -0.87 5.73
CA ILE A 346 3.96 -0.64 6.55
C ILE A 346 2.94 0.11 5.68
N GLN A 347 1.79 -0.53 5.45
CA GLN A 347 0.71 0.02 4.64
C GLN A 347 -0.04 1.11 5.40
N TYR A 348 -0.33 0.86 6.65
CA TYR A 348 -1.04 1.77 7.55
C TYR A 348 -0.92 1.31 9.01
N TYR A 349 -1.34 2.20 9.88
CA TYR A 349 -1.35 1.99 11.32
C TYR A 349 -2.79 2.03 11.82
N TYR A 350 -3.20 1.05 12.58
CA TYR A 350 -4.41 1.14 13.39
C TYR A 350 -4.09 1.82 14.71
N VAL A 351 -4.77 2.90 14.99
CA VAL A 351 -4.63 3.68 16.23
C VAL A 351 -5.94 3.78 16.98
N VAL A 352 -5.84 3.90 18.29
CA VAL A 352 -6.98 4.16 19.18
C VAL A 352 -6.78 5.54 19.81
N LEU A 353 -7.82 6.37 19.79
CA LEU A 353 -7.76 7.71 20.34
C LEU A 353 -8.01 7.70 21.85
N LYS A 354 -7.44 8.65 22.59
CA LYS A 354 -7.53 8.72 24.07
C LYS A 354 -8.96 8.73 24.62
N THR A 355 -9.92 9.15 23.80
CA THR A 355 -11.34 9.16 24.18
C THR A 355 -12.00 7.78 24.19
N CYS A 356 -11.39 6.78 23.58
CA CYS A 356 -11.90 5.41 23.56
C CYS A 356 -11.79 4.76 24.95
N ALA A 357 -12.89 4.20 25.43
CA ALA A 357 -12.96 3.53 26.73
C ALA A 357 -12.48 2.06 26.65
N TYR A 358 -12.45 1.45 25.46
CA TYR A 358 -12.20 0.03 25.24
C TYR A 358 -11.08 -0.15 24.20
N PRO A 359 -9.81 0.17 24.51
CA PRO A 359 -8.71 0.08 23.53
C PRO A 359 -8.45 -1.35 23.03
N GLU A 360 -8.74 -2.37 23.85
CA GLU A 360 -8.61 -3.78 23.47
C GLU A 360 -9.62 -4.22 22.41
N ALA A 361 -10.70 -3.47 22.20
CA ALA A 361 -11.67 -3.75 21.16
C ALA A 361 -11.01 -3.77 19.76
N LEU A 362 -10.02 -2.91 19.51
CA LEU A 362 -9.23 -2.94 18.27
C LEU A 362 -8.63 -4.34 18.03
N MET A 363 -7.95 -4.90 19.04
CA MET A 363 -7.29 -6.19 18.91
C MET A 363 -8.30 -7.33 18.74
N LYS A 364 -9.42 -7.30 19.50
CA LYS A 364 -10.50 -8.29 19.35
C LYS A 364 -11.14 -8.25 17.97
N MET A 365 -11.32 -7.07 17.39
CA MET A 365 -11.85 -6.89 16.03
C MET A 365 -10.86 -7.42 14.97
N ILE A 366 -9.55 -7.20 15.15
CA ILE A 366 -8.50 -7.77 14.29
C ILE A 366 -8.51 -9.29 14.38
N ASN A 367 -8.56 -9.86 15.57
CA ASN A 367 -8.62 -11.32 15.77
C ASN A 367 -9.83 -11.94 15.06
N LEU A 368 -11.01 -11.34 15.23
CA LEU A 368 -12.23 -11.82 14.58
C LEU A 368 -12.11 -11.74 13.06
N TYR A 369 -11.52 -10.69 12.52
CA TYR A 369 -11.28 -10.57 11.07
C TYR A 369 -10.42 -11.74 10.56
N ILE A 370 -9.30 -12.04 11.22
CA ILE A 370 -8.40 -13.14 10.84
C ILE A 370 -9.11 -14.50 10.95
N GLU A 371 -9.89 -14.72 12.02
CA GLU A 371 -10.64 -15.95 12.18
C GLU A 371 -11.69 -16.14 11.07
N LEU A 372 -12.44 -15.10 10.72
CA LEU A 372 -13.44 -15.13 9.67
C LEU A 372 -12.80 -15.29 8.27
N ASP A 373 -11.65 -14.68 8.04
CA ASP A 373 -10.92 -14.82 6.78
C ASP A 373 -10.45 -16.25 6.53
N GLY A 374 -10.21 -17.02 7.59
CA GLY A 374 -9.91 -18.44 7.55
C GLY A 374 -11.12 -19.38 7.36
N LYS A 375 -12.36 -18.86 7.48
CA LYS A 375 -13.57 -19.67 7.35
C LYS A 375 -14.16 -19.57 5.94
N GLU A 376 -14.53 -20.71 5.37
CA GLU A 376 -15.31 -20.76 4.13
C GLU A 376 -16.66 -20.06 4.36
N GLY A 377 -17.06 -19.19 3.45
CA GLY A 377 -18.35 -18.50 3.54
C GLY A 377 -18.34 -17.15 4.26
N ALA A 378 -17.22 -16.66 4.71
CA ALA A 378 -17.15 -15.40 5.47
C ALA A 378 -16.68 -14.17 4.67
N ARG A 379 -16.29 -14.33 3.40
CA ARG A 379 -15.75 -13.22 2.55
C ARG A 379 -16.82 -12.51 1.70
N ALA A 380 -16.37 -11.67 0.78
CA ALA A 380 -17.18 -10.79 -0.07
C ALA A 380 -18.30 -11.51 -0.84
N GLU A 381 -18.04 -12.73 -1.32
CA GLU A 381 -19.05 -13.59 -1.96
C GLU A 381 -20.20 -13.91 -1.01
N ASP A 382 -19.96 -13.81 0.28
CA ASP A 382 -20.81 -14.21 1.38
C ASP A 382 -21.29 -13.05 2.26
N GLY A 383 -20.95 -11.81 1.94
CA GLY A 383 -21.61 -10.67 2.55
C GLY A 383 -20.79 -9.49 3.04
N TYR A 384 -19.45 -9.41 2.79
CA TYR A 384 -18.71 -8.18 3.02
C TYR A 384 -17.54 -8.00 2.04
N VAL A 385 -17.18 -6.75 1.79
CA VAL A 385 -16.00 -6.40 0.99
C VAL A 385 -14.83 -6.19 1.94
N TRP A 386 -13.75 -6.91 1.73
CA TRP A 386 -12.57 -6.92 2.60
C TRP A 386 -11.98 -5.52 2.88
N SER A 387 -11.99 -4.62 1.88
CA SER A 387 -11.48 -3.26 2.02
C SER A 387 -12.43 -2.32 2.79
N TRP A 388 -13.67 -2.75 3.06
CA TRP A 388 -14.68 -1.94 3.75
C TRP A 388 -14.83 -2.27 5.22
N VAL A 389 -14.10 -3.25 5.71
CA VAL A 389 -14.12 -3.60 7.14
C VAL A 389 -13.26 -2.62 7.94
N PRO A 390 -13.65 -2.30 9.19
CA PRO A 390 -12.93 -1.32 10.00
C PRO A 390 -11.53 -1.76 10.41
N THR A 391 -11.26 -3.07 10.43
CA THR A 391 -10.00 -3.65 10.90
C THR A 391 -9.55 -4.79 9.97
N GLN A 392 -9.27 -4.45 8.71
CA GLN A 392 -8.67 -5.40 7.78
C GLN A 392 -7.25 -5.76 8.25
N PHE A 393 -6.98 -7.06 8.36
CA PHE A 393 -5.67 -7.56 8.76
C PHE A 393 -5.36 -8.89 8.06
N TYR A 394 -4.11 -9.16 7.70
CA TYR A 394 -3.72 -10.38 6.98
C TYR A 394 -2.26 -10.76 7.23
N ASP A 395 -1.91 -12.02 6.93
CA ASP A 395 -0.51 -12.47 6.95
C ASP A 395 0.31 -11.65 5.93
N PRO A 396 1.35 -10.94 6.35
CA PRO A 396 2.21 -10.18 5.45
C PRO A 396 2.76 -10.99 4.27
N TYR A 397 2.97 -12.29 4.48
CA TYR A 397 3.60 -13.21 3.54
C TYR A 397 2.62 -14.21 2.89
N ASP A 398 1.32 -13.94 2.95
CA ASP A 398 0.30 -14.87 2.48
C ASP A 398 0.48 -15.27 1.00
N ILE A 399 0.90 -14.34 0.14
CA ILE A 399 1.11 -14.61 -1.29
C ILE A 399 2.31 -15.54 -1.52
N ASP A 400 3.44 -15.27 -0.86
CA ASP A 400 4.63 -16.14 -0.96
C ASP A 400 4.35 -17.53 -0.38
N THR A 401 3.57 -17.60 0.69
CA THR A 401 3.11 -18.86 1.28
C THR A 401 2.21 -19.62 0.31
N GLN A 402 1.22 -18.96 -0.32
CA GLN A 402 0.35 -19.58 -1.31
C GLN A 402 1.15 -20.12 -2.50
N TYR A 403 2.05 -19.31 -3.06
CA TYR A 403 2.92 -19.74 -4.17
C TYR A 403 3.74 -20.97 -3.79
N THR A 404 4.43 -20.93 -2.66
CA THR A 404 5.35 -21.98 -2.24
C THR A 404 4.59 -23.28 -1.94
N THR A 405 3.56 -23.22 -1.09
CA THR A 405 2.83 -24.43 -0.66
C THR A 405 2.07 -25.10 -1.81
N ILE A 406 1.42 -24.32 -2.68
CA ILE A 406 0.70 -24.89 -3.82
C ILE A 406 1.68 -25.51 -4.83
N ASN A 407 2.79 -24.84 -5.16
CA ASN A 407 3.77 -25.39 -6.10
C ASN A 407 4.52 -26.61 -5.56
N GLU A 408 4.77 -26.69 -4.26
CA GLU A 408 5.29 -27.92 -3.64
C GLU A 408 4.30 -29.09 -3.79
N GLN A 409 3.03 -28.85 -3.57
CA GLN A 409 1.99 -29.87 -3.73
C GLN A 409 1.75 -30.24 -5.20
N LEU A 410 1.85 -29.30 -6.14
CA LEU A 410 1.75 -29.58 -7.58
C LEU A 410 2.85 -30.52 -8.11
N LYS A 411 4.01 -30.60 -7.45
CA LYS A 411 5.04 -31.60 -7.78
C LYS A 411 4.59 -33.03 -7.44
N ILE A 412 3.69 -33.18 -6.47
CA ILE A 412 3.15 -34.46 -6.01
C ILE A 412 1.85 -34.78 -6.75
N ASP A 413 0.99 -33.78 -6.92
CA ASP A 413 -0.31 -33.88 -7.58
C ASP A 413 -0.45 -32.76 -8.65
N PRO A 414 0.11 -32.97 -9.87
CA PRO A 414 0.18 -31.92 -10.90
C PRO A 414 -1.17 -31.42 -11.41
N LYS A 415 -2.25 -32.15 -11.14
CA LYS A 415 -3.61 -31.81 -11.58
C LYS A 415 -4.50 -31.33 -10.44
N ALA A 416 -3.99 -31.32 -9.21
CA ALA A 416 -4.73 -30.97 -8.01
C ALA A 416 -6.03 -31.80 -7.84
N GLU A 417 -5.94 -33.12 -8.08
CA GLU A 417 -7.08 -34.05 -8.01
C GLU A 417 -7.42 -34.46 -6.57
N ASN A 418 -6.47 -34.31 -5.64
CA ASN A 418 -6.66 -34.64 -4.22
C ASN A 418 -7.14 -33.41 -3.43
N GLU A 419 -7.67 -33.67 -2.23
CA GLU A 419 -8.01 -32.59 -1.30
C GLU A 419 -6.77 -31.80 -0.87
N ALA A 420 -6.95 -30.49 -0.67
CA ALA A 420 -5.89 -29.64 -0.12
C ALA A 420 -5.55 -30.03 1.32
N PRO A 421 -4.27 -29.96 1.74
CA PRO A 421 -3.89 -30.17 3.13
C PRO A 421 -4.70 -29.31 4.12
N ALA A 422 -5.05 -29.91 5.26
CA ALA A 422 -5.97 -29.29 6.22
C ALA A 422 -5.40 -27.99 6.84
N GLU A 423 -4.08 -27.89 6.96
CA GLU A 423 -3.34 -26.76 7.53
C GLU A 423 -3.24 -25.56 6.59
N TRP A 424 -3.60 -25.69 5.32
CA TRP A 424 -3.54 -24.57 4.37
C TRP A 424 -4.55 -23.47 4.70
N SER A 425 -4.21 -22.24 4.35
CA SER A 425 -5.13 -21.12 4.44
C SER A 425 -6.38 -21.36 3.56
N ALA A 426 -7.50 -20.77 3.95
CA ALA A 426 -8.74 -20.86 3.16
C ALA A 426 -8.53 -20.41 1.71
N HIS A 427 -7.71 -19.39 1.50
CA HIS A 427 -7.42 -18.89 0.16
C HIS A 427 -6.60 -19.89 -0.68
N ALA A 428 -5.56 -20.49 -0.11
CA ALA A 428 -4.79 -21.53 -0.79
C ALA A 428 -5.67 -22.74 -1.16
N LYS A 429 -6.55 -23.18 -0.23
CA LYS A 429 -7.53 -24.24 -0.49
C LYS A 429 -8.49 -23.90 -1.63
N LYS A 430 -8.96 -22.64 -1.69
CA LYS A 430 -9.83 -22.16 -2.77
C LYS A 430 -9.13 -22.23 -4.14
N LEU A 431 -7.88 -21.76 -4.22
CA LEU A 431 -7.09 -21.83 -5.46
C LEU A 431 -6.82 -23.28 -5.87
N TRP A 432 -6.47 -24.15 -4.93
CA TRP A 432 -6.25 -25.57 -5.17
C TRP A 432 -7.49 -26.26 -5.73
N LYS A 433 -8.64 -26.05 -5.11
CA LYS A 433 -9.94 -26.61 -5.56
C LYS A 433 -10.31 -26.15 -6.97
N ALA A 434 -9.94 -24.93 -7.34
CA ALA A 434 -10.24 -24.38 -8.67
C ALA A 434 -9.21 -24.78 -9.74
N TYR A 435 -8.03 -25.24 -9.35
CA TYR A 435 -6.92 -25.51 -10.26
C TYR A 435 -7.24 -26.51 -11.38
N PRO A 436 -7.95 -27.63 -11.15
CA PRO A 436 -8.35 -28.55 -12.24
C PRO A 436 -9.22 -27.88 -13.30
N ASN A 437 -10.12 -26.98 -12.93
CA ASN A 437 -10.94 -26.21 -13.87
C ASN A 437 -10.11 -25.18 -14.62
N TYR A 438 -9.17 -24.54 -13.94
CA TYR A 438 -8.21 -23.64 -14.59
C TYR A 438 -7.39 -24.37 -15.67
N LEU A 439 -6.90 -25.60 -15.41
CA LEU A 439 -6.16 -26.38 -16.40
C LEU A 439 -7.02 -26.70 -17.63
N LYS A 440 -8.27 -27.11 -17.44
CA LYS A 440 -9.23 -27.36 -18.53
C LYS A 440 -9.47 -26.11 -19.37
N TRP A 441 -9.65 -24.96 -18.70
CA TRP A 441 -9.81 -23.67 -19.39
C TRP A 441 -8.55 -23.25 -20.14
N LYS A 442 -7.35 -23.46 -19.56
CA LYS A 442 -6.08 -23.15 -20.22
C LYS A 442 -5.86 -23.99 -21.48
N GLU A 443 -6.31 -25.25 -21.48
CA GLU A 443 -6.24 -26.15 -22.64
C GLU A 443 -7.29 -25.79 -23.72
N ASP A 444 -8.51 -25.51 -23.30
CA ASP A 444 -9.62 -25.07 -24.16
C ASP A 444 -10.49 -24.06 -23.41
N HIS A 445 -10.46 -22.80 -23.84
CA HIS A 445 -11.21 -21.69 -23.23
C HIS A 445 -12.73 -21.92 -23.22
N GLY A 446 -13.25 -22.83 -24.06
CA GLY A 446 -14.66 -23.22 -24.10
C GLY A 446 -15.02 -24.37 -23.17
N ALA A 447 -14.06 -25.11 -22.62
CA ALA A 447 -14.28 -26.34 -21.88
C ALA A 447 -15.01 -26.15 -20.54
N VAL A 448 -14.81 -25.02 -19.88
CA VAL A 448 -15.43 -24.67 -18.60
C VAL A 448 -15.78 -23.20 -18.55
N LYS A 449 -16.72 -22.83 -17.66
CA LYS A 449 -17.03 -21.43 -17.41
C LYS A 449 -15.80 -20.70 -16.87
N PHE A 450 -15.47 -19.57 -17.47
CA PHE A 450 -14.39 -18.73 -17.01
C PHE A 450 -14.74 -18.06 -15.67
N GLU A 451 -13.86 -18.25 -14.68
CA GLU A 451 -13.95 -17.65 -13.35
C GLU A 451 -12.88 -16.55 -13.21
N ALA A 452 -13.21 -15.35 -13.69
CA ALA A 452 -12.25 -14.25 -13.89
C ALA A 452 -11.29 -14.05 -12.71
N ASN A 453 -11.82 -13.76 -11.52
CA ASN A 453 -10.99 -13.50 -10.35
C ASN A 453 -10.21 -14.74 -9.89
N THR A 454 -10.82 -15.92 -9.90
CA THR A 454 -10.17 -17.16 -9.44
C THR A 454 -9.02 -17.55 -10.37
N PHE A 455 -9.24 -17.52 -11.68
CA PHE A 455 -8.21 -17.89 -12.65
C PHE A 455 -7.10 -16.84 -12.73
N ALA A 456 -7.45 -15.55 -12.64
CA ALA A 456 -6.45 -14.47 -12.53
C ALA A 456 -5.54 -14.64 -11.30
N ASN A 457 -6.11 -15.06 -10.16
CA ASN A 457 -5.31 -15.39 -8.96
C ASN A 457 -4.40 -16.59 -9.18
N ILE A 458 -4.88 -17.66 -9.84
CA ILE A 458 -4.03 -18.82 -10.16
C ILE A 458 -2.88 -18.39 -11.07
N ILE A 459 -3.17 -17.64 -12.15
CA ILE A 459 -2.15 -17.15 -13.08
C ILE A 459 -1.14 -16.26 -12.36
N GLY A 460 -1.60 -15.30 -11.57
CA GLY A 460 -0.72 -14.32 -10.93
C GLY A 460 0.10 -14.88 -9.77
N ARG A 461 -0.52 -15.72 -8.94
CA ARG A 461 0.06 -16.15 -7.65
C ARG A 461 0.65 -17.54 -7.66
N VAL A 462 0.13 -18.46 -8.52
CA VAL A 462 0.46 -19.89 -8.44
C VAL A 462 1.34 -20.35 -9.59
N ASN A 463 1.05 -19.91 -10.82
CA ASN A 463 1.77 -20.41 -11.99
C ASN A 463 3.26 -20.09 -11.94
N GLU A 464 4.09 -21.03 -12.42
CA GLU A 464 5.55 -20.87 -12.55
C GLU A 464 5.96 -19.82 -13.60
N ASP A 465 5.04 -19.45 -14.50
CA ASP A 465 5.15 -18.36 -15.48
C ASP A 465 4.33 -17.11 -15.04
N GLY A 466 3.82 -17.09 -13.81
CA GLY A 466 2.99 -16.05 -13.27
C GLY A 466 3.76 -14.85 -12.69
N ALA A 467 3.00 -13.86 -12.21
CA ALA A 467 3.57 -12.63 -11.69
C ALA A 467 4.44 -12.85 -10.45
N TRP A 468 4.01 -13.72 -9.53
CA TRP A 468 4.82 -14.02 -8.34
C TRP A 468 6.09 -14.79 -8.69
N ALA A 469 6.05 -15.68 -9.67
CA ALA A 469 7.22 -16.35 -10.20
C ALA A 469 8.24 -15.37 -10.80
N ALA A 470 7.80 -14.35 -11.53
CA ALA A 470 8.66 -13.29 -12.05
C ALA A 470 9.37 -12.52 -10.91
N ILE A 471 8.67 -12.24 -9.81
CA ILE A 471 9.26 -11.64 -8.60
C ILE A 471 10.30 -12.56 -7.97
N LYS A 472 10.00 -13.85 -7.81
CA LYS A 472 10.96 -14.85 -7.29
C LYS A 472 12.20 -14.97 -8.18
N GLN A 473 12.06 -14.89 -9.50
CA GLN A 473 13.19 -14.87 -10.45
C GLN A 473 14.07 -13.62 -10.25
N THR A 474 13.46 -12.44 -10.04
CA THR A 474 14.18 -11.20 -9.75
C THR A 474 14.98 -11.32 -8.44
N LYS A 475 14.36 -11.88 -7.39
CA LYS A 475 15.00 -12.16 -6.11
C LYS A 475 16.18 -13.11 -6.26
N ALA A 476 16.01 -14.19 -7.00
CA ALA A 476 17.05 -15.20 -7.21
C ALA A 476 18.30 -14.66 -7.94
N LYS A 477 18.15 -13.56 -8.70
CA LYS A 477 19.25 -12.87 -9.39
C LYS A 477 19.88 -11.74 -8.56
N ASP A 478 19.51 -11.57 -7.29
CA ASP A 478 19.98 -10.49 -6.41
C ASP A 478 19.79 -9.08 -7.02
N GLN A 479 18.65 -8.83 -7.66
CA GLN A 479 18.35 -7.59 -8.37
C GLN A 479 17.62 -6.55 -7.51
N PHE A 480 17.82 -6.57 -6.18
CA PHE A 480 17.21 -5.62 -5.26
C PHE A 480 18.26 -4.77 -4.54
N THR A 481 17.88 -3.55 -4.26
CA THR A 481 18.45 -2.65 -3.26
C THR A 481 17.31 -2.05 -2.43
N TYR A 482 17.63 -1.28 -1.39
CA TYR A 482 16.59 -0.86 -0.46
C TYR A 482 16.56 0.66 -0.28
N ASN A 483 15.36 1.17 -0.04
CA ASN A 483 15.18 2.45 0.62
C ASN A 483 15.69 2.30 2.06
N GLU A 484 16.81 2.93 2.35
CA GLU A 484 17.49 2.79 3.64
C GLU A 484 16.88 3.66 4.75
N PHE A 485 16.01 4.60 4.39
CA PHE A 485 15.21 5.34 5.35
C PHE A 485 13.85 4.67 5.52
N TYR A 486 13.64 4.04 6.66
CA TYR A 486 12.40 3.34 7.03
C TYR A 486 11.78 3.85 8.34
N GLY A 487 12.31 4.96 8.87
CA GLY A 487 11.73 5.66 10.02
C GLY A 487 10.42 6.38 9.67
N LEU A 488 9.78 6.91 10.71
CA LEU A 488 8.66 7.83 10.52
C LEU A 488 9.15 9.10 9.81
N PRO A 489 8.29 9.78 9.04
CA PRO A 489 8.65 11.02 8.38
C PRO A 489 9.23 12.03 9.38
N THR A 490 10.35 12.64 9.01
CA THR A 490 11.01 13.69 9.81
C THR A 490 10.20 14.97 9.82
N GLU A 491 10.55 15.93 10.71
CA GLU A 491 9.89 17.24 10.78
C GLU A 491 9.95 17.96 9.42
N SER A 492 11.12 18.00 8.80
CA SER A 492 11.30 18.62 7.48
C SER A 492 10.54 17.88 6.38
N GLN A 493 10.46 16.55 6.41
CA GLN A 493 9.63 15.80 5.46
C GLN A 493 8.14 16.11 5.61
N ASN A 494 7.65 16.24 6.82
CA ASN A 494 6.25 16.64 7.08
C ASN A 494 5.97 18.08 6.62
N LEU A 495 6.93 18.98 6.81
CA LEU A 495 6.77 20.39 6.47
C LEU A 495 6.91 20.66 4.96
N TYR A 496 7.92 20.07 4.31
CA TYR A 496 8.30 20.40 2.93
C TYR A 496 7.95 19.32 1.92
N GLY A 497 7.65 18.09 2.34
CA GLY A 497 7.50 16.93 1.45
C GLY A 497 6.49 17.13 0.32
N GLY A 498 5.35 17.78 0.60
CA GLY A 498 4.34 18.07 -0.42
C GLY A 498 4.82 19.07 -1.49
N GLN A 499 5.60 20.09 -1.08
CA GLN A 499 6.18 21.07 -2.00
C GLN A 499 7.27 20.43 -2.85
N MET A 500 8.14 19.63 -2.23
CA MET A 500 9.22 18.90 -2.91
C MET A 500 8.67 17.91 -3.93
N SER A 501 7.64 17.14 -3.58
CA SER A 501 6.95 16.24 -4.50
C SER A 501 6.40 16.99 -5.70
N THR A 502 5.68 18.09 -5.46
CA THR A 502 5.13 18.94 -6.54
C THR A 502 6.23 19.50 -7.45
N HIS A 503 7.37 19.87 -6.89
CA HIS A 503 8.52 20.36 -7.67
C HIS A 503 9.09 19.28 -8.58
N CYS A 504 9.31 18.06 -8.05
CA CYS A 504 9.76 16.90 -8.82
C CYS A 504 8.79 16.55 -9.94
N GLU A 505 7.50 16.42 -9.62
CA GLU A 505 6.47 16.07 -10.58
C GLU A 505 6.39 17.04 -11.76
N LYS A 506 6.44 18.33 -11.47
CA LYS A 506 6.45 19.38 -12.51
C LYS A 506 7.69 19.28 -13.40
N PHE A 507 8.88 19.13 -12.83
CA PHE A 507 10.10 19.04 -13.60
C PHE A 507 10.13 17.78 -14.47
N PHE A 508 9.81 16.64 -13.89
CA PHE A 508 9.78 15.35 -14.60
C PHE A 508 8.78 15.36 -15.76
N THR A 509 7.57 15.88 -15.53
CA THR A 509 6.58 16.05 -16.61
C THR A 509 7.13 16.91 -17.74
N LYS A 510 7.69 18.08 -17.44
CA LYS A 510 8.27 18.98 -18.45
C LYS A 510 9.40 18.31 -19.24
N VAL A 511 10.26 17.53 -18.58
CA VAL A 511 11.33 16.78 -19.25
C VAL A 511 10.75 15.76 -20.21
N ILE A 512 9.77 14.94 -19.77
CA ILE A 512 9.17 13.90 -20.61
C ILE A 512 8.45 14.53 -21.82
N LEU A 513 7.74 15.63 -21.61
CA LEU A 513 7.05 16.40 -22.68
C LEU A 513 8.00 17.20 -23.58
N LYS A 514 9.30 17.24 -23.28
CA LYS A 514 10.32 18.06 -23.97
C LYS A 514 10.11 19.56 -23.79
N GLU A 515 9.43 19.99 -22.75
CA GLU A 515 9.23 21.39 -22.36
C GLU A 515 10.38 21.92 -21.48
N ALA A 516 11.23 21.04 -20.95
CA ALA A 516 12.47 21.35 -20.25
C ALA A 516 13.64 20.58 -20.91
N ASN A 517 14.82 21.18 -20.89
CA ASN A 517 16.05 20.55 -21.36
C ASN A 517 16.73 19.81 -20.21
N LEU A 518 16.69 18.48 -20.22
CA LEU A 518 17.21 17.65 -19.14
C LEU A 518 18.70 17.93 -18.84
N GLU A 519 19.53 18.23 -19.86
CA GLU A 519 20.97 18.40 -19.66
C GLU A 519 21.31 19.76 -19.05
N SER A 520 20.67 20.84 -19.52
CA SER A 520 20.94 22.18 -19.02
C SER A 520 20.22 22.51 -17.72
N ASP A 521 19.05 21.90 -17.48
CA ASP A 521 18.15 22.30 -16.37
C ASP A 521 18.28 21.39 -15.16
N TRP A 522 19.01 20.25 -15.28
CA TRP A 522 19.14 19.27 -14.20
C TRP A 522 19.78 19.85 -12.94
N ASP A 523 20.89 20.55 -13.07
CA ASP A 523 21.61 21.10 -11.91
C ASP A 523 20.77 22.17 -11.20
N ASN A 524 20.03 22.97 -11.98
CA ASN A 524 19.09 23.93 -11.42
C ASN A 524 17.94 23.23 -10.67
N PHE A 525 17.37 22.17 -11.24
CA PHE A 525 16.35 21.35 -10.58
C PHE A 525 16.85 20.81 -9.22
N VAL A 526 18.05 20.24 -9.16
CA VAL A 526 18.64 19.72 -7.91
C VAL A 526 18.87 20.87 -6.91
N SER A 527 19.32 22.04 -7.38
CA SER A 527 19.52 23.23 -6.53
C SER A 527 18.19 23.73 -5.95
N GLU A 528 17.15 23.80 -6.77
CA GLU A 528 15.80 24.20 -6.34
C GLU A 528 15.20 23.17 -5.38
N TRP A 529 15.40 21.87 -5.62
CA TRP A 529 14.99 20.79 -4.72
C TRP A 529 15.63 20.97 -3.33
N ASN A 530 16.95 21.21 -3.28
CA ASN A 530 17.66 21.46 -2.03
C ASN A 530 17.13 22.70 -1.28
N SER A 531 16.84 23.78 -2.01
CA SER A 531 16.36 25.03 -1.40
C SER A 531 14.87 24.98 -0.99
N SER A 532 14.14 23.98 -1.48
CA SER A 532 12.72 23.75 -1.14
C SER A 532 12.50 22.83 0.07
N GLY A 533 13.54 22.58 0.87
CA GLY A 533 13.51 21.72 2.06
C GLY A 533 14.31 20.43 1.93
N GLY A 534 14.86 20.14 0.73
CA GLY A 534 15.59 18.90 0.47
C GLY A 534 16.90 18.81 1.26
N LYS A 535 17.55 19.95 1.53
CA LYS A 535 18.75 19.99 2.34
C LYS A 535 18.45 19.62 3.79
N GLU A 536 17.42 20.20 4.39
CA GLU A 536 16.97 19.94 5.75
C GLU A 536 16.55 18.47 5.92
N CYS A 537 15.76 17.95 4.99
CA CYS A 537 15.39 16.53 4.96
C CYS A 537 16.64 15.63 4.90
N SER A 538 17.62 15.97 4.06
CA SER A 538 18.85 15.21 3.92
C SER A 538 19.68 15.20 5.21
N GLU A 539 19.76 16.32 5.92
CA GLU A 539 20.48 16.45 7.19
C GLU A 539 19.82 15.60 8.28
N GLU A 540 18.50 15.69 8.45
CA GLU A 540 17.74 14.92 9.44
C GLU A 540 17.80 13.41 9.18
N ILE A 541 17.61 12.99 7.92
CA ILE A 541 17.63 11.58 7.54
C ILE A 541 19.02 10.97 7.69
N ASN A 542 20.08 11.72 7.36
CA ASN A 542 21.44 11.23 7.57
C ASN A 542 21.84 11.21 9.06
N ALA A 543 21.30 12.09 9.89
CA ALA A 543 21.45 11.99 11.34
C ALA A 543 20.79 10.71 11.88
N TRP A 544 19.53 10.46 11.50
CA TRP A 544 18.80 9.23 11.83
C TRP A 544 19.56 7.95 11.37
N TYR A 545 20.11 7.98 10.16
CA TYR A 545 20.86 6.84 9.59
C TYR A 545 22.17 6.57 10.34
N ALA A 546 22.86 7.62 10.76
CA ALA A 546 24.11 7.51 11.51
C ALA A 546 23.95 6.85 12.88
N GLU A 547 22.79 7.04 13.53
CA GLU A 547 22.47 6.44 14.83
C GLU A 547 22.16 4.91 14.73
N ARG A 548 21.90 4.40 13.52
CA ARG A 548 21.50 3.01 13.25
C ARG A 548 22.57 2.16 12.56
N LYS A 549 23.75 2.74 12.30
CA LYS A 549 24.96 2.03 11.88
C LYS A 549 25.74 1.51 13.07
#